data_c85a429e72852e1cd71baa17bd83cff9
#
_entry.id   c85a429e72852e1cd71baa17bd83cff9
#
_cell.length_a   1.000
_cell.length_b   1.000
_cell.length_c   1.000
_cell.angle_alpha   90.00
_cell.angle_beta   90.00
_cell.angle_gamma   90.00
#
_symmetry.space_group_name_H-M   'P 1'
#
loop_
_entity.id
_entity.type
_entity.pdbx_description
1 polymer ?
#
loop_
_entity_poly.entity_id
_entity_poly.type
_entity_poly.pdbx_seq_one_letter_code
_entity_poly.pdbx_strand_id
1 'polypeptide(L)'
;MEYMDVKRAAEVWLLSERRITALCRNGRIVGAKKSGKTWMIPDDTKKPLDGRTREYASANEQDASVAHTTTRYTTEGATGKVVDAFENTYLRAPEHVAFTPYRICPIGAHSDHNLGKITGFAINKGIHIAYGPKQNGVIEIASLQFPKRAQWHVASTPSVKQDDWADHLRGATIALNKRYPLRTGLCAIVDGELPIGGLSSSAAVIITFLSALSHMNGIKLTERELIDISMEAENQYVGVSCGKLDQSCEVYCRKGHLLYLDTKDDTYELIPQHPSMKPYKIAIFFSGIERTLAGSAFNMRVDEARSAAYALKALAGLPYGKFNETNLRDVPREIFEQYKDKLPKSWAKRAEHWYTEFDRVQKGAEAWRRGDIEAYGKLSFESGRSSIYNWETGSPELKKLYDIMTETDGIYGGRFSGAGFKGCCMALIDPAYEDAIKEKVTREYLAAFPHLEGKYSVHICESADGVKLI
;
A
#
# COMPACT_ATOMS: atom_id res chain seq x y z
N MET A 1 48.88 17.02 -18.83
CA MET A 1 47.47 17.39 -18.84
C MET A 1 47.31 18.51 -17.84
N GLU A 2 47.01 19.71 -18.30
CA GLU A 2 46.77 20.84 -17.44
C GLU A 2 45.37 20.75 -16.81
N TYR A 3 45.19 21.34 -15.64
CA TYR A 3 43.94 21.30 -14.89
C TYR A 3 43.53 22.73 -14.47
N MET A 4 42.25 23.05 -14.63
CA MET A 4 41.65 24.26 -14.09
C MET A 4 40.91 23.93 -12.76
N ASP A 5 40.81 24.92 -11.89
CA ASP A 5 40.00 24.81 -10.67
C ASP A 5 38.52 25.14 -10.94
N VAL A 6 37.69 24.94 -9.92
CA VAL A 6 36.21 25.17 -9.98
C VAL A 6 35.92 26.64 -10.37
N LYS A 7 36.70 27.59 -9.88
CA LYS A 7 36.49 29.01 -10.14
C LYS A 7 36.75 29.33 -11.62
N ARG A 8 37.87 28.86 -12.17
CA ARG A 8 38.20 29.00 -13.57
C ARG A 8 37.20 28.33 -14.51
N ALA A 9 36.74 27.12 -14.15
CA ALA A 9 35.70 26.42 -14.89
C ALA A 9 34.35 27.17 -14.87
N ALA A 10 34.01 27.81 -13.74
CA ALA A 10 32.82 28.63 -13.61
C ALA A 10 32.84 29.85 -14.55
N GLU A 11 34.00 30.52 -14.66
CA GLU A 11 34.22 31.63 -15.57
C GLU A 11 34.13 31.19 -17.05
N VAL A 12 34.83 30.11 -17.41
CA VAL A 12 34.91 29.62 -18.81
C VAL A 12 33.55 29.08 -19.28
N TRP A 13 32.80 28.38 -18.41
CA TRP A 13 31.53 27.79 -18.81
C TRP A 13 30.31 28.64 -18.49
N LEU A 14 30.48 29.80 -17.90
CA LEU A 14 29.42 30.73 -17.48
C LEU A 14 28.40 30.02 -16.58
N LEU A 15 28.92 29.29 -15.58
CA LEU A 15 28.12 28.57 -14.55
C LEU A 15 28.56 29.02 -13.16
N SER A 16 27.70 28.84 -12.14
CA SER A 16 28.11 29.08 -10.75
C SER A 16 29.10 28.03 -10.26
N GLU A 17 30.04 28.40 -9.41
CA GLU A 17 31.00 27.46 -8.76
C GLU A 17 30.27 26.29 -8.05
N ARG A 18 29.12 26.60 -7.45
CA ARG A 18 28.24 25.58 -6.81
C ARG A 18 27.74 24.55 -7.84
N ARG A 19 27.40 24.99 -9.06
CA ARG A 19 26.97 24.12 -10.17
C ARG A 19 28.11 23.24 -10.65
N ILE A 20 29.30 23.80 -10.85
CA ILE A 20 30.51 23.06 -11.26
C ILE A 20 30.85 21.99 -10.22
N THR A 21 30.87 22.37 -8.95
CA THR A 21 31.14 21.44 -7.84
C THR A 21 30.13 20.27 -7.83
N ALA A 22 28.84 20.54 -8.07
CA ALA A 22 27.82 19.51 -8.18
C ALA A 22 28.04 18.59 -9.38
N LEU A 23 28.44 19.14 -10.56
CA LEU A 23 28.76 18.34 -11.75
C LEU A 23 29.98 17.44 -11.55
N CYS A 24 31.03 17.92 -10.86
CA CYS A 24 32.19 17.11 -10.49
C CYS A 24 31.79 15.99 -9.52
N ARG A 25 31.02 16.33 -8.48
CA ARG A 25 30.57 15.34 -7.45
C ARG A 25 29.73 14.24 -8.08
N ASN A 26 28.93 14.56 -9.08
CA ASN A 26 28.01 13.63 -9.74
C ASN A 26 28.67 12.90 -10.92
N GLY A 27 30.02 13.02 -11.11
CA GLY A 27 30.75 12.33 -12.15
C GLY A 27 30.48 12.81 -13.58
N ARG A 28 29.81 13.97 -13.77
CA ARG A 28 29.44 14.53 -15.08
C ARG A 28 30.57 15.29 -15.78
N ILE A 29 31.68 15.44 -15.11
CA ILE A 29 32.90 16.04 -15.69
C ILE A 29 33.95 14.95 -15.73
N VAL A 30 34.18 14.38 -16.90
CA VAL A 30 35.14 13.30 -17.12
C VAL A 30 36.55 13.77 -16.75
N GLY A 31 37.30 12.96 -15.99
CA GLY A 31 38.65 13.30 -15.57
C GLY A 31 38.76 14.29 -14.41
N ALA A 32 37.62 14.80 -13.87
CA ALA A 32 37.66 15.64 -12.68
C ALA A 32 38.13 14.86 -11.46
N LYS A 33 39.08 15.38 -10.69
CA LYS A 33 39.61 14.77 -9.47
C LYS A 33 39.59 15.75 -8.31
N LYS A 34 39.38 15.27 -7.11
CA LYS A 34 39.40 16.09 -5.91
C LYS A 34 40.84 16.31 -5.44
N SER A 35 41.25 17.55 -5.25
CA SER A 35 42.55 17.92 -4.69
C SER A 35 42.34 18.81 -3.46
N GLY A 36 42.56 18.26 -2.26
CA GLY A 36 42.28 18.96 -1.01
C GLY A 36 40.80 19.34 -0.88
N LYS A 37 40.51 20.64 -0.75
CA LYS A 37 39.10 21.16 -0.61
C LYS A 37 38.44 21.50 -1.94
N THR A 38 39.16 21.50 -3.08
CA THR A 38 38.64 21.89 -4.38
C THR A 38 38.65 20.72 -5.38
N TRP A 39 37.94 20.89 -6.51
CA TRP A 39 37.98 20.00 -7.66
C TRP A 39 38.91 20.52 -8.70
N MET A 40 39.67 19.64 -9.33
CA MET A 40 40.53 19.91 -10.46
C MET A 40 39.95 19.26 -11.71
N ILE A 41 39.76 20.04 -12.76
CA ILE A 41 39.07 19.67 -13.98
C ILE A 41 40.10 19.74 -15.11
N PRO A 42 40.25 18.72 -15.99
CA PRO A 42 41.14 18.82 -17.13
C PRO A 42 40.78 20.02 -17.99
N ASP A 43 41.80 20.79 -18.43
CA ASP A 43 41.62 22.06 -19.12
C ASP A 43 41.00 21.92 -20.52
N ASP A 44 41.13 20.72 -21.10
CA ASP A 44 40.54 20.33 -22.39
C ASP A 44 39.08 19.85 -22.29
N THR A 45 38.53 19.76 -21.06
CA THR A 45 37.16 19.30 -20.85
C THR A 45 36.14 20.30 -21.38
N LYS A 46 35.27 19.85 -22.27
CA LYS A 46 34.15 20.67 -22.77
C LYS A 46 33.09 20.86 -21.68
N LYS A 47 32.40 22.02 -21.72
CA LYS A 47 31.25 22.30 -20.86
C LYS A 47 30.25 21.14 -20.96
N PRO A 48 29.85 20.49 -19.84
CA PRO A 48 28.81 19.46 -19.86
C PRO A 48 27.50 20.03 -20.42
N LEU A 49 26.88 19.31 -21.33
CA LEU A 49 25.59 19.69 -21.90
C LEU A 49 24.53 19.87 -20.81
N ASP A 50 23.71 20.92 -20.94
CA ASP A 50 22.58 21.10 -20.02
C ASP A 50 21.50 20.08 -20.40
N GLY A 51 21.11 19.21 -19.45
CA GLY A 51 20.08 18.18 -19.63
C GLY A 51 18.68 18.70 -20.03
N ARG A 52 18.54 20.04 -20.13
CA ARG A 52 17.30 20.70 -20.56
C ARG A 52 17.35 21.16 -22.04
N THR A 53 18.44 20.95 -22.75
CA THR A 53 18.60 21.40 -24.15
C THR A 53 18.39 20.25 -25.13
N ARG A 54 17.91 20.59 -26.35
CA ARG A 54 17.77 19.61 -27.46
C ARG A 54 19.11 18.96 -27.84
N GLU A 55 20.25 19.63 -27.63
CA GLU A 55 21.60 19.09 -27.88
C GLU A 55 21.96 17.94 -26.92
N TYR A 56 21.44 17.94 -25.68
CA TYR A 56 21.63 16.83 -24.75
C TYR A 56 20.88 15.58 -25.19
N ALA A 57 19.70 15.74 -25.76
CA ALA A 57 18.91 14.62 -26.29
C ALA A 57 19.60 13.98 -27.52
N SER A 58 20.16 14.78 -28.44
CA SER A 58 20.84 14.29 -29.65
C SER A 58 22.21 13.64 -29.37
N ALA A 59 22.95 14.09 -28.35
CA ALA A 59 24.23 13.49 -27.97
C ALA A 59 24.09 12.11 -27.32
N ASN A 60 22.97 11.86 -26.60
CA ASN A 60 22.67 10.56 -26.05
C ASN A 60 22.17 9.52 -27.08
N GLU A 61 21.69 9.99 -28.26
CA GLU A 61 21.29 9.08 -29.34
C GLU A 61 22.49 8.47 -30.09
N GLN A 62 23.67 9.09 -30.03
CA GLN A 62 24.86 8.58 -30.73
C GLN A 62 25.70 7.57 -29.94
N ASP A 63 25.56 7.49 -28.61
CA ASP A 63 26.25 6.50 -27.76
C ASP A 63 25.42 5.21 -27.51
N ALA A 64 24.23 5.14 -28.05
CA ALA A 64 23.29 4.03 -27.86
C ALA A 64 23.40 2.94 -28.94
N SER A 65 24.61 2.43 -29.19
CA SER A 65 24.79 1.20 -30.01
C SER A 65 24.75 -0.10 -29.18
N VAL A 66 24.22 -0.07 -27.98
CA VAL A 66 23.74 -1.24 -27.22
C VAL A 66 22.24 -1.10 -27.08
N ALA A 67 21.48 -1.91 -27.81
CA ALA A 67 20.04 -1.86 -27.87
C ALA A 67 19.41 -2.14 -26.49
N HIS A 68 19.30 -1.13 -25.66
CA HIS A 68 18.30 -1.06 -24.62
C HIS A 68 17.03 -0.52 -25.26
N THR A 69 16.04 -1.36 -25.41
CA THR A 69 14.67 -0.96 -25.79
C THR A 69 14.18 0.03 -24.73
N THR A 70 14.32 1.33 -24.98
CA THR A 70 13.81 2.36 -24.06
C THR A 70 12.29 2.33 -24.15
N THR A 71 11.65 1.65 -23.23
CA THR A 71 10.20 1.69 -23.06
C THR A 71 9.85 3.15 -22.75
N ARG A 72 9.22 3.86 -23.70
CA ARG A 72 8.69 5.20 -23.43
C ARG A 72 7.44 5.05 -22.58
N TYR A 73 7.55 5.40 -21.32
CA TYR A 73 6.40 5.49 -20.43
C TYR A 73 5.53 6.68 -20.81
N THR A 74 4.21 6.53 -20.69
CA THR A 74 3.29 7.65 -20.86
C THR A 74 3.54 8.68 -19.76
N THR A 75 3.71 9.95 -20.13
CA THR A 75 3.92 11.07 -19.20
C THR A 75 2.62 11.55 -18.55
N GLU A 76 1.50 10.87 -18.78
CA GLU A 76 0.19 11.23 -18.25
C GLU A 76 -0.15 10.47 -16.97
N GLY A 77 -0.92 11.10 -16.09
CA GLY A 77 -1.43 10.51 -14.87
C GLY A 77 -0.38 10.26 -13.77
N ALA A 78 -0.66 9.35 -12.87
CA ALA A 78 0.18 9.07 -11.70
C ALA A 78 1.52 8.42 -12.08
N THR A 79 1.52 7.56 -13.09
CA THR A 79 2.75 6.98 -13.65
C THR A 79 3.68 8.06 -14.18
N GLY A 80 3.16 9.01 -14.94
CA GLY A 80 3.94 10.15 -15.46
C GLY A 80 4.59 10.97 -14.35
N LYS A 81 3.89 11.23 -13.25
CA LYS A 81 4.44 11.99 -12.12
C LYS A 81 5.70 11.35 -11.53
N VAL A 82 5.73 10.04 -11.32
CA VAL A 82 6.91 9.35 -10.75
C VAL A 82 8.05 9.28 -11.76
N VAL A 83 7.73 9.13 -13.05
CA VAL A 83 8.72 9.14 -14.15
C VAL A 83 9.39 10.51 -14.25
N ASP A 84 8.62 11.59 -14.38
CA ASP A 84 9.13 12.97 -14.45
C ASP A 84 9.95 13.33 -13.20
N ALA A 85 9.47 12.94 -12.02
CA ALA A 85 10.19 13.17 -10.77
C ALA A 85 11.49 12.37 -10.69
N PHE A 86 11.52 11.14 -11.24
CA PHE A 86 12.72 10.33 -11.33
C PHE A 86 13.74 10.98 -12.26
N GLU A 87 13.33 11.40 -13.46
CA GLU A 87 14.20 12.07 -14.43
C GLU A 87 14.78 13.38 -13.87
N ASN A 88 13.95 14.18 -13.23
CA ASN A 88 14.39 15.41 -12.56
C ASN A 88 15.35 15.16 -11.39
N THR A 89 15.21 14.03 -10.70
CA THR A 89 16.00 13.70 -9.52
C THR A 89 17.34 13.08 -9.87
N TYR A 90 17.31 12.10 -10.78
CA TYR A 90 18.49 11.26 -11.12
C TYR A 90 19.13 11.63 -12.46
N LEU A 91 18.54 12.55 -13.21
CA LEU A 91 19.01 13.06 -14.51
C LEU A 91 19.18 11.95 -15.56
N ARG A 92 18.34 10.96 -15.50
CA ARG A 92 18.19 9.85 -16.47
C ARG A 92 16.77 9.32 -16.41
N ALA A 93 16.32 8.65 -17.45
CA ALA A 93 15.04 7.95 -17.43
C ALA A 93 15.07 6.76 -16.42
N PRO A 94 13.94 6.43 -15.79
CA PRO A 94 13.83 5.17 -15.06
C PRO A 94 13.92 4.00 -16.04
N GLU A 95 14.48 2.88 -15.59
CA GLU A 95 14.50 1.68 -16.42
C GLU A 95 13.17 0.94 -16.36
N HIS A 96 12.47 1.05 -15.25
CA HIS A 96 11.20 0.36 -15.02
C HIS A 96 10.26 1.17 -14.14
N VAL A 97 8.97 0.82 -14.24
CA VAL A 97 7.91 1.28 -13.36
C VAL A 97 7.15 0.08 -12.83
N ALA A 98 6.73 0.13 -11.56
CA ALA A 98 5.80 -0.83 -10.98
C ALA A 98 4.61 -0.11 -10.36
N PHE A 99 3.50 -0.82 -10.31
CA PHE A 99 2.25 -0.35 -9.71
C PHE A 99 1.68 -1.43 -8.81
N THR A 100 1.25 -1.05 -7.62
CA THR A 100 0.43 -1.88 -6.73
C THR A 100 -0.86 -1.15 -6.40
N PRO A 101 -2.03 -1.76 -6.66
CA PRO A 101 -3.31 -1.15 -6.33
C PRO A 101 -3.52 -1.05 -4.83
N TYR A 102 -4.33 -0.09 -4.39
CA TYR A 102 -4.94 -0.13 -3.08
C TYR A 102 -6.05 -1.18 -3.05
N ARG A 103 -6.45 -1.57 -1.83
CA ARG A 103 -7.49 -2.57 -1.62
C ARG A 103 -8.66 -2.07 -0.78
N ILE A 104 -9.80 -2.68 -1.00
CA ILE A 104 -10.95 -2.63 -0.09
C ILE A 104 -11.35 -4.05 0.33
N CYS A 105 -11.96 -4.14 1.52
CA CYS A 105 -12.56 -5.37 2.03
C CYS A 105 -14.00 -5.10 2.44
N PRO A 106 -14.98 -5.38 1.58
CA PRO A 106 -16.39 -5.15 1.88
C PRO A 106 -16.94 -6.03 2.99
N ILE A 107 -16.50 -7.31 3.06
CA ILE A 107 -16.91 -8.28 4.09
C ILE A 107 -15.69 -9.13 4.45
N GLY A 108 -15.46 -9.39 5.74
CA GLY A 108 -14.36 -10.22 6.23
C GLY A 108 -13.27 -9.46 6.97
N ALA A 109 -13.40 -8.14 7.11
CA ALA A 109 -12.39 -7.36 7.82
C ALA A 109 -12.28 -7.73 9.30
N HIS A 110 -11.06 -7.67 9.83
CA HIS A 110 -10.72 -8.02 11.21
C HIS A 110 -10.95 -9.51 11.56
N SER A 111 -10.89 -10.41 10.58
CA SER A 111 -11.02 -11.85 10.81
C SER A 111 -9.78 -12.65 10.42
N ASP A 112 -8.99 -12.14 9.50
CA ASP A 112 -7.82 -12.78 8.87
C ASP A 112 -6.69 -13.11 9.86
N HIS A 113 -6.43 -12.27 10.86
CA HIS A 113 -5.44 -12.52 11.93
C HIS A 113 -5.83 -13.67 12.88
N ASN A 114 -7.06 -14.19 12.80
CA ASN A 114 -7.55 -15.41 13.47
C ASN A 114 -8.00 -16.47 12.45
N LEU A 115 -7.35 -16.50 11.29
CA LEU A 115 -7.56 -17.48 10.23
C LEU A 115 -9.00 -17.49 9.68
N GLY A 116 -9.62 -16.32 9.59
CA GLY A 116 -10.96 -16.14 9.02
C GLY A 116 -10.96 -16.19 7.50
N LYS A 117 -12.16 -16.12 6.93
CA LYS A 117 -12.36 -15.90 5.49
C LYS A 117 -12.56 -14.42 5.21
N ILE A 118 -12.18 -13.98 4.03
CA ILE A 118 -12.34 -12.60 3.59
C ILE A 118 -12.87 -12.50 2.16
N THR A 119 -13.47 -11.35 1.84
CA THR A 119 -13.67 -10.91 0.45
C THR A 119 -12.92 -9.61 0.22
N GLY A 120 -12.49 -9.36 -1.02
CA GLY A 120 -11.76 -8.16 -1.32
C GLY A 120 -11.73 -7.78 -2.79
N PHE A 121 -11.37 -6.52 -3.02
CA PHE A 121 -11.06 -5.98 -4.33
C PHE A 121 -9.78 -5.15 -4.28
N ALA A 122 -8.99 -5.22 -5.33
CA ALA A 122 -8.08 -4.16 -5.69
C ALA A 122 -8.86 -3.03 -6.40
N ILE A 123 -8.46 -1.78 -6.23
CA ILE A 123 -9.05 -0.62 -6.91
C ILE A 123 -8.04 0.00 -7.87
N ASN A 124 -8.54 0.71 -8.91
CA ASN A 124 -7.72 1.32 -9.96
C ASN A 124 -6.93 2.57 -9.52
N LYS A 125 -6.67 2.68 -8.23
CA LYS A 125 -5.79 3.65 -7.59
C LYS A 125 -4.80 2.93 -6.70
N GLY A 126 -3.55 3.42 -6.63
CA GLY A 126 -2.51 2.69 -5.90
C GLY A 126 -1.21 3.46 -5.72
N ILE A 127 -0.14 2.70 -5.53
CA ILE A 127 1.23 3.18 -5.40
C ILE A 127 1.99 2.93 -6.70
N HIS A 128 2.64 3.96 -7.21
CA HIS A 128 3.55 3.90 -8.34
C HIS A 128 5.00 4.06 -7.88
N ILE A 129 5.92 3.31 -8.46
CA ILE A 129 7.35 3.46 -8.26
C ILE A 129 8.08 3.47 -9.61
N ALA A 130 8.83 4.54 -9.90
CA ALA A 130 9.78 4.58 -10.99
C ALA A 130 11.17 4.28 -10.45
N TYR A 131 11.90 3.34 -11.05
CA TYR A 131 13.16 2.86 -10.49
C TYR A 131 14.18 2.45 -11.54
N GLY A 132 15.42 2.36 -11.11
CA GLY A 132 16.54 1.83 -11.89
C GLY A 132 17.64 1.34 -10.96
N PRO A 133 18.63 0.58 -11.48
CA PRO A 133 19.69 0.01 -10.66
C PRO A 133 20.58 1.09 -10.05
N LYS A 134 21.06 0.79 -8.85
CA LYS A 134 22.12 1.54 -8.19
C LYS A 134 23.22 0.56 -7.79
N GLN A 135 24.42 0.86 -8.24
CA GLN A 135 25.58 0.01 -8.00
C GLN A 135 25.90 -0.11 -6.51
N ASN A 136 26.64 -1.17 -6.16
CA ASN A 136 27.15 -1.43 -4.80
C ASN A 136 26.07 -1.66 -3.73
N GLY A 137 24.89 -2.17 -4.09
CA GLY A 137 23.85 -2.55 -3.14
C GLY A 137 23.19 -1.39 -2.39
N VAL A 138 23.37 -0.14 -2.82
CA VAL A 138 22.77 1.03 -2.21
C VAL A 138 21.31 1.19 -2.66
N ILE A 139 20.39 1.30 -1.73
CA ILE A 139 19.01 1.73 -1.98
C ILE A 139 18.92 3.23 -1.66
N GLU A 140 18.41 4.00 -2.61
CA GLU A 140 18.12 5.43 -2.45
C GLU A 140 16.72 5.70 -2.99
N ILE A 141 15.81 6.11 -2.12
CA ILE A 141 14.42 6.29 -2.47
C ILE A 141 13.87 7.62 -1.95
N ALA A 142 13.11 8.31 -2.78
CA ALA A 142 12.35 9.50 -2.38
C ALA A 142 10.86 9.27 -2.62
N SER A 143 10.04 9.88 -1.80
CA SER A 143 8.58 9.90 -1.96
C SER A 143 8.15 11.31 -2.36
N LEU A 144 7.10 11.40 -3.19
CA LEU A 144 6.47 12.68 -3.49
C LEU A 144 5.55 13.16 -2.34
N GLN A 145 5.17 12.26 -1.44
CA GLN A 145 4.31 12.56 -0.29
C GLN A 145 5.12 12.90 0.98
N PHE A 146 6.40 12.52 1.05
CA PHE A 146 7.24 12.73 2.24
C PHE A 146 8.53 13.48 1.89
N PRO A 147 8.93 14.50 2.70
CA PRO A 147 10.00 15.42 2.32
C PRO A 147 11.42 14.85 2.37
N LYS A 148 11.63 13.79 3.16
CA LYS A 148 12.96 13.21 3.37
C LYS A 148 13.21 12.03 2.44
N ARG A 149 14.36 12.03 1.74
CA ARG A 149 14.88 10.83 1.08
C ARG A 149 15.39 9.83 2.10
N ALA A 150 15.22 8.56 1.82
CA ALA A 150 15.78 7.48 2.61
C ALA A 150 16.91 6.78 1.83
N GLN A 151 17.94 6.35 2.55
CA GLN A 151 19.07 5.63 1.97
C GLN A 151 19.59 4.59 2.96
N TRP A 152 19.87 3.38 2.43
CA TRP A 152 20.54 2.32 3.16
C TRP A 152 21.23 1.36 2.19
N HIS A 153 21.98 0.40 2.73
CA HIS A 153 22.63 -0.64 1.93
C HIS A 153 21.99 -1.99 2.19
N VAL A 154 21.77 -2.80 1.15
CA VAL A 154 21.08 -4.10 1.26
C VAL A 154 21.73 -5.05 2.28
N ALA A 155 23.08 -5.05 2.40
CA ALA A 155 23.80 -5.89 3.34
C ALA A 155 23.88 -5.31 4.77
N SER A 156 23.52 -4.04 4.99
CA SER A 156 23.56 -3.36 6.27
C SER A 156 22.32 -2.51 6.51
N THR A 157 21.16 -3.05 6.14
CA THR A 157 19.87 -2.42 6.44
C THR A 157 19.70 -2.27 7.95
N PRO A 158 19.31 -1.09 8.47
CA PRO A 158 19.07 -0.90 9.89
C PRO A 158 18.12 -1.97 10.45
N SER A 159 18.54 -2.67 11.50
CA SER A 159 17.76 -3.73 12.13
C SER A 159 16.68 -3.19 13.09
N VAL A 160 16.74 -1.90 13.41
CA VAL A 160 15.79 -1.19 14.28
C VAL A 160 15.15 -0.07 13.47
N LYS A 161 13.86 0.18 13.73
CA LYS A 161 13.10 1.28 13.11
C LYS A 161 13.81 2.61 13.29
N GLN A 162 13.73 3.42 12.24
CA GLN A 162 14.27 4.79 12.22
C GLN A 162 13.16 5.83 12.46
N ASP A 163 11.91 5.35 12.66
CA ASP A 163 10.70 6.15 12.88
C ASP A 163 10.42 7.14 11.74
N ASP A 164 10.69 6.69 10.51
CA ASP A 164 10.38 7.43 9.29
C ASP A 164 9.53 6.59 8.31
N TRP A 165 9.06 7.21 7.23
CA TRP A 165 8.19 6.60 6.23
C TRP A 165 8.81 5.39 5.53
N ALA A 166 10.14 5.28 5.49
CA ALA A 166 10.85 4.20 4.80
C ALA A 166 11.05 2.94 5.65
N ASP A 167 10.57 2.91 6.89
CA ASP A 167 10.70 1.73 7.74
C ASP A 167 10.00 0.49 7.16
N HIS A 168 8.89 0.66 6.47
CA HIS A 168 8.23 -0.40 5.72
C HIS A 168 9.15 -1.03 4.67
N LEU A 169 9.94 -0.20 3.98
CA LEU A 169 10.86 -0.62 2.92
C LEU A 169 12.15 -1.25 3.47
N ARG A 170 12.62 -0.79 4.64
CA ARG A 170 13.73 -1.43 5.36
C ARG A 170 13.33 -2.83 5.83
N GLY A 171 12.13 -2.96 6.41
CA GLY A 171 11.55 -4.26 6.77
C GLY A 171 11.46 -5.20 5.57
N ALA A 172 10.97 -4.71 4.43
CA ALA A 172 10.90 -5.45 3.18
C ALA A 172 12.29 -5.90 2.68
N THR A 173 13.29 -5.00 2.75
CA THR A 173 14.68 -5.35 2.38
C THR A 173 15.22 -6.48 3.24
N ILE A 174 15.04 -6.43 4.56
CA ILE A 174 15.48 -7.46 5.49
C ILE A 174 14.77 -8.78 5.21
N ALA A 175 13.46 -8.78 5.07
CA ALA A 175 12.65 -9.98 4.84
C ALA A 175 12.99 -10.65 3.51
N LEU A 176 13.23 -9.89 2.45
CA LEU A 176 13.68 -10.42 1.17
C LEU A 176 15.10 -10.96 1.24
N ASN A 177 16.05 -10.23 1.88
CA ASN A 177 17.45 -10.61 1.96
C ASN A 177 17.69 -11.88 2.81
N LYS A 178 16.79 -12.22 3.72
CA LYS A 178 16.82 -13.50 4.46
C LYS A 178 16.64 -14.71 3.55
N ARG A 179 15.86 -14.56 2.46
CA ARG A 179 15.54 -15.66 1.51
C ARG A 179 16.45 -15.63 0.29
N TYR A 180 16.75 -14.43 -0.18
CA TYR A 180 17.46 -14.20 -1.45
C TYR A 180 18.58 -13.17 -1.23
N PRO A 181 19.85 -13.57 -1.25
CA PRO A 181 20.96 -12.64 -1.05
C PRO A 181 20.95 -11.51 -2.07
N LEU A 182 20.73 -10.29 -1.61
CA LEU A 182 20.67 -9.10 -2.44
C LEU A 182 22.06 -8.54 -2.73
N ARG A 183 22.31 -8.16 -3.98
CA ARG A 183 23.58 -7.58 -4.44
C ARG A 183 23.41 -6.20 -5.06
N THR A 184 22.31 -6.01 -5.76
CA THR A 184 21.99 -4.77 -6.48
C THR A 184 21.03 -3.94 -5.65
N GLY A 185 21.35 -2.67 -5.46
CA GLY A 185 20.42 -1.68 -4.91
C GLY A 185 19.56 -1.05 -6.00
N LEU A 186 18.81 -0.03 -5.64
CA LEU A 186 18.03 0.75 -6.59
C LEU A 186 17.99 2.23 -6.21
N CYS A 187 17.83 3.10 -7.20
CA CYS A 187 17.31 4.44 -6.98
C CYS A 187 15.85 4.50 -7.45
N ALA A 188 15.01 5.18 -6.68
CA ALA A 188 13.58 5.16 -6.96
C ALA A 188 12.87 6.45 -6.52
N ILE A 189 11.74 6.71 -7.20
CA ILE A 189 10.72 7.68 -6.78
C ILE A 189 9.41 6.92 -6.59
N VAL A 190 8.76 7.12 -5.45
CA VAL A 190 7.47 6.50 -5.12
C VAL A 190 6.41 7.57 -4.85
N ASP A 191 5.19 7.33 -5.33
CA ASP A 191 4.02 8.20 -5.08
C ASP A 191 2.75 7.35 -4.91
N GLY A 192 1.84 7.85 -4.08
CA GLY A 192 0.50 7.30 -3.89
C GLY A 192 -0.57 8.24 -4.43
N GLU A 193 -1.58 7.67 -5.09
CA GLU A 193 -2.62 8.47 -5.76
C GLU A 193 -3.70 9.02 -4.82
N LEU A 194 -3.86 8.43 -3.63
CA LEU A 194 -4.91 8.79 -2.68
C LEU A 194 -4.33 9.17 -1.31
N PRO A 195 -5.10 9.88 -0.48
CA PRO A 195 -4.67 10.18 0.89
C PRO A 195 -4.36 8.91 1.69
N ILE A 196 -3.42 9.03 2.63
CA ILE A 196 -2.97 7.89 3.43
C ILE A 196 -3.99 7.57 4.52
N GLY A 197 -4.49 6.34 4.52
CA GLY A 197 -5.34 5.79 5.57
C GLY A 197 -6.52 4.98 5.06
N GLY A 198 -6.67 3.78 5.58
CA GLY A 198 -7.81 2.89 5.31
C GLY A 198 -7.71 2.02 4.05
N LEU A 199 -6.80 2.28 3.12
CA LEU A 199 -6.68 1.54 1.85
C LEU A 199 -5.42 0.65 1.77
N SER A 200 -4.79 0.35 2.90
CA SER A 200 -3.55 -0.46 3.01
C SER A 200 -2.36 0.07 2.22
N SER A 201 -2.16 1.38 2.23
CA SER A 201 -0.99 2.00 1.59
C SER A 201 0.35 1.47 2.12
N SER A 202 0.41 0.93 3.34
CA SER A 202 1.59 0.26 3.91
C SER A 202 1.93 -1.04 3.17
N ALA A 203 0.95 -1.93 3.00
CA ALA A 203 1.14 -3.17 2.24
C ALA A 203 1.44 -2.86 0.77
N ALA A 204 0.69 -1.93 0.15
CA ALA A 204 0.90 -1.53 -1.25
C ALA A 204 2.31 -1.00 -1.49
N VAL A 205 2.86 -0.14 -0.64
CA VAL A 205 4.23 0.37 -0.82
C VAL A 205 5.28 -0.71 -0.62
N ILE A 206 5.07 -1.65 0.32
CA ILE A 206 5.95 -2.80 0.53
C ILE A 206 5.97 -3.68 -0.72
N ILE A 207 4.79 -4.06 -1.23
CA ILE A 207 4.65 -4.94 -2.41
C ILE A 207 5.27 -4.29 -3.64
N THR A 208 4.99 -2.99 -3.88
CA THR A 208 5.56 -2.24 -5.01
C THR A 208 7.09 -2.22 -4.93
N PHE A 209 7.63 -1.95 -3.74
CA PHE A 209 9.07 -1.93 -3.51
C PHE A 209 9.72 -3.32 -3.63
N LEU A 210 9.10 -4.37 -3.08
CA LEU A 210 9.57 -5.76 -3.22
C LEU A 210 9.59 -6.18 -4.68
N SER A 211 8.57 -5.82 -5.47
CA SER A 211 8.52 -6.08 -6.91
C SER A 211 9.67 -5.40 -7.64
N ALA A 212 9.98 -4.14 -7.30
CA ALA A 212 11.10 -3.41 -7.87
C ALA A 212 12.45 -4.00 -7.45
N LEU A 213 12.66 -4.26 -6.15
CA LEU A 213 13.93 -4.74 -5.63
C LEU A 213 14.24 -6.18 -6.07
N SER A 214 13.23 -7.07 -6.10
CA SER A 214 13.39 -8.42 -6.61
C SER A 214 13.71 -8.40 -8.11
N HIS A 215 13.03 -7.56 -8.90
CA HIS A 215 13.31 -7.38 -10.32
C HIS A 215 14.77 -6.94 -10.56
N MET A 216 15.28 -5.95 -9.82
CA MET A 216 16.67 -5.49 -9.92
C MET A 216 17.71 -6.55 -9.57
N ASN A 217 17.33 -7.57 -8.80
CA ASN A 217 18.20 -8.69 -8.42
C ASN A 217 17.94 -9.97 -9.23
N GLY A 218 17.09 -9.92 -10.27
CA GLY A 218 16.73 -11.08 -11.08
C GLY A 218 15.95 -12.16 -10.33
N ILE A 219 15.33 -11.81 -9.21
CA ILE A 219 14.55 -12.73 -8.37
C ILE A 219 13.11 -12.78 -8.89
N LYS A 220 12.63 -13.97 -9.17
CA LYS A 220 11.25 -14.22 -9.55
C LYS A 220 10.48 -14.74 -8.34
N LEU A 221 9.77 -13.86 -7.66
CA LEU A 221 8.88 -14.22 -6.56
C LEU A 221 7.58 -14.80 -7.11
N THR A 222 7.09 -15.85 -6.47
CA THR A 222 5.68 -16.26 -6.63
C THR A 222 4.77 -15.26 -5.92
N GLU A 223 3.50 -15.21 -6.31
CA GLU A 223 2.49 -14.36 -5.64
C GLU A 223 2.44 -14.64 -4.13
N ARG A 224 2.53 -15.91 -3.74
CA ARG A 224 2.55 -16.32 -2.33
C ARG A 224 3.79 -15.82 -1.58
N GLU A 225 4.97 -15.94 -2.17
CA GLU A 225 6.20 -15.43 -1.56
C GLU A 225 6.16 -13.92 -1.38
N LEU A 226 5.62 -13.20 -2.37
CA LEU A 226 5.46 -11.74 -2.30
C LEU A 226 4.56 -11.34 -1.12
N ILE A 227 3.44 -12.05 -0.91
CA ILE A 227 2.54 -11.87 0.22
C ILE A 227 3.25 -12.17 1.54
N ASP A 228 3.89 -13.34 1.66
CA ASP A 228 4.51 -13.79 2.90
C ASP A 228 5.69 -12.88 3.31
N ILE A 229 6.51 -12.42 2.36
CA ILE A 229 7.61 -11.49 2.61
C ILE A 229 7.08 -10.11 3.03
N SER A 230 6.01 -9.64 2.39
CA SER A 230 5.36 -8.37 2.74
C SER A 230 4.80 -8.40 4.16
N MET A 231 4.11 -9.47 4.54
CA MET A 231 3.62 -9.69 5.90
C MET A 231 4.75 -9.75 6.93
N GLU A 232 5.85 -10.45 6.61
CA GLU A 232 7.01 -10.52 7.50
C GLU A 232 7.58 -9.13 7.77
N ALA A 233 7.67 -8.28 6.75
CA ALA A 233 8.14 -6.90 6.90
C ALA A 233 7.24 -6.08 7.85
N GLU A 234 5.91 -6.16 7.70
CA GLU A 234 4.98 -5.45 8.58
C GLU A 234 4.98 -6.00 10.00
N ASN A 235 4.90 -7.32 10.16
CA ASN A 235 4.77 -7.95 11.47
C ASN A 235 6.06 -7.88 12.29
N GLN A 236 7.22 -8.18 11.68
CA GLN A 236 8.48 -8.31 12.43
C GLN A 236 9.25 -7.00 12.56
N TYR A 237 9.22 -6.14 11.54
CA TYR A 237 10.00 -4.90 11.55
C TYR A 237 9.14 -3.70 11.97
N VAL A 238 7.99 -3.51 11.34
CA VAL A 238 7.09 -2.38 11.65
C VAL A 238 6.35 -2.60 12.97
N GLY A 239 6.00 -3.86 13.29
CA GLY A 239 5.37 -4.25 14.55
C GLY A 239 3.84 -4.13 14.53
N VAL A 240 3.21 -4.29 13.36
CA VAL A 240 1.75 -4.34 13.20
C VAL A 240 1.32 -5.80 13.08
N SER A 241 0.45 -6.27 13.96
CA SER A 241 -0.06 -7.67 13.95
C SER A 241 -1.13 -7.86 12.86
N CYS A 242 -0.78 -7.62 11.59
CA CYS A 242 -1.70 -7.83 10.47
C CYS A 242 -1.83 -9.30 10.08
N GLY A 243 -2.97 -9.66 9.47
CA GLY A 243 -3.17 -10.90 8.75
C GLY A 243 -2.83 -10.75 7.27
N LYS A 244 -3.34 -11.63 6.42
CA LYS A 244 -3.02 -11.69 4.97
C LYS A 244 -3.95 -10.88 4.07
N LEU A 245 -4.98 -10.26 4.62
CA LEU A 245 -6.03 -9.59 3.85
C LEU A 245 -5.47 -8.57 2.86
N ASP A 246 -4.66 -7.65 3.36
CA ASP A 246 -4.16 -6.51 2.61
C ASP A 246 -3.32 -6.97 1.42
N GLN A 247 -2.29 -7.73 1.71
CA GLN A 247 -1.34 -8.22 0.72
C GLN A 247 -2.00 -9.15 -0.29
N SER A 248 -2.91 -10.03 0.17
CA SER A 248 -3.62 -10.95 -0.73
C SER A 248 -4.52 -10.22 -1.72
N CYS A 249 -5.24 -9.18 -1.28
CA CYS A 249 -6.04 -8.39 -2.20
C CYS A 249 -5.18 -7.65 -3.24
N GLU A 250 -4.07 -7.06 -2.80
CA GLU A 250 -3.16 -6.29 -3.66
C GLU A 250 -2.39 -7.16 -4.68
N VAL A 251 -2.31 -8.48 -4.43
CA VAL A 251 -1.62 -9.43 -5.32
C VAL A 251 -2.59 -10.29 -6.14
N TYR A 252 -3.58 -10.90 -5.49
CA TYR A 252 -4.45 -11.89 -6.15
C TYR A 252 -5.63 -11.29 -6.91
N CYS A 253 -6.13 -10.09 -6.56
CA CYS A 253 -7.31 -9.53 -7.21
C CYS A 253 -7.16 -9.40 -8.73
N ARG A 254 -8.28 -9.53 -9.42
CA ARG A 254 -8.40 -9.31 -10.88
C ARG A 254 -9.61 -8.43 -11.15
N LYS A 255 -9.49 -7.55 -12.14
CA LYS A 255 -10.58 -6.65 -12.56
C LYS A 255 -11.85 -7.47 -12.87
N GLY A 256 -12.99 -7.00 -12.36
CA GLY A 256 -14.28 -7.66 -12.56
C GLY A 256 -14.49 -8.93 -11.72
N HIS A 257 -13.61 -9.24 -10.76
CA HIS A 257 -13.74 -10.39 -9.87
C HIS A 257 -13.75 -9.98 -8.40
N LEU A 258 -14.56 -10.67 -7.62
CA LEU A 258 -14.46 -10.65 -6.17
C LEU A 258 -13.43 -11.70 -5.73
N LEU A 259 -12.42 -11.29 -4.97
CA LEU A 259 -11.55 -12.24 -4.28
C LEU A 259 -12.30 -12.82 -3.07
N TYR A 260 -12.39 -14.14 -2.99
CA TYR A 260 -12.83 -14.91 -1.83
C TYR A 260 -11.68 -15.77 -1.36
N LEU A 261 -11.15 -15.52 -0.17
CA LEU A 261 -9.95 -16.15 0.35
C LEU A 261 -10.21 -16.78 1.72
N ASP A 262 -9.76 -18.02 1.92
CA ASP A 262 -9.61 -18.64 3.22
C ASP A 262 -8.16 -18.44 3.71
N THR A 263 -7.97 -17.65 4.77
CA THR A 263 -6.63 -17.31 5.25
C THR A 263 -6.00 -18.42 6.09
N LYS A 264 -6.70 -19.52 6.34
CA LYS A 264 -6.18 -20.69 7.07
C LYS A 264 -5.23 -21.52 6.21
N ASP A 265 -5.61 -21.78 4.98
CA ASP A 265 -4.88 -22.64 4.03
C ASP A 265 -4.41 -21.92 2.76
N ASP A 266 -4.67 -20.60 2.70
CA ASP A 266 -4.36 -19.73 1.55
C ASP A 266 -5.06 -20.15 0.24
N THR A 267 -6.18 -20.88 0.34
CA THR A 267 -7.01 -21.18 -0.81
C THR A 267 -7.87 -19.98 -1.17
N TYR A 268 -7.94 -19.65 -2.46
CA TYR A 268 -8.76 -18.54 -2.93
C TYR A 268 -9.50 -18.85 -4.20
N GLU A 269 -10.57 -18.11 -4.44
CA GLU A 269 -11.38 -18.10 -5.63
C GLU A 269 -11.55 -16.67 -6.13
N LEU A 270 -11.41 -16.47 -7.43
CA LEU A 270 -11.77 -15.23 -8.10
C LEU A 270 -13.18 -15.41 -8.70
N ILE A 271 -14.18 -14.90 -8.00
CA ILE A 271 -15.59 -15.03 -8.42
C ILE A 271 -15.89 -13.91 -9.41
N PRO A 272 -16.16 -14.23 -10.69
CA PRO A 272 -16.43 -13.22 -11.70
C PRO A 272 -17.73 -12.46 -11.38
N GLN A 273 -17.81 -11.21 -11.83
CA GLN A 273 -19.04 -10.45 -11.82
C GLN A 273 -20.08 -11.18 -12.68
N HIS A 274 -21.24 -11.49 -12.08
CA HIS A 274 -22.30 -12.20 -12.80
C HIS A 274 -22.89 -11.29 -13.89
N PRO A 275 -23.20 -11.81 -15.10
CA PRO A 275 -23.72 -11.00 -16.20
C PRO A 275 -25.02 -10.23 -15.90
N SER A 276 -25.87 -10.76 -15.01
CA SER A 276 -27.11 -10.09 -14.57
C SER A 276 -26.95 -9.17 -13.39
N MET A 277 -25.74 -9.01 -12.83
CA MET A 277 -25.50 -8.12 -11.70
C MET A 277 -25.72 -6.67 -12.11
N LYS A 278 -26.42 -5.92 -11.27
CA LYS A 278 -26.55 -4.47 -11.45
C LYS A 278 -25.17 -3.82 -11.54
N PRO A 279 -24.99 -2.79 -12.36
CA PRO A 279 -23.72 -2.09 -12.45
C PRO A 279 -23.35 -1.47 -11.09
N TYR A 280 -22.05 -1.43 -10.80
CA TYR A 280 -21.55 -0.82 -9.59
C TYR A 280 -20.23 -0.09 -9.83
N LYS A 281 -19.97 0.90 -8.99
CA LYS A 281 -18.66 1.53 -8.76
C LYS A 281 -18.30 1.46 -7.30
N ILE A 282 -17.06 1.80 -7.00
CA ILE A 282 -16.54 1.83 -5.63
C ILE A 282 -16.32 3.30 -5.25
N ALA A 283 -17.04 3.77 -4.23
CA ALA A 283 -16.83 5.10 -3.69
C ALA A 283 -15.93 5.01 -2.44
N ILE A 284 -14.95 5.89 -2.35
CA ILE A 284 -14.06 6.04 -1.19
C ILE A 284 -14.28 7.44 -0.60
N PHE A 285 -14.70 7.50 0.65
CA PHE A 285 -14.94 8.73 1.39
C PHE A 285 -13.85 8.91 2.44
N PHE A 286 -12.85 9.75 2.16
CA PHE A 286 -11.81 10.07 3.14
C PHE A 286 -12.34 11.03 4.18
N SER A 287 -12.21 10.67 5.45
CA SER A 287 -12.72 11.47 6.57
C SER A 287 -11.98 12.79 6.80
N GLY A 288 -10.79 12.94 6.25
CA GLY A 288 -9.94 14.11 6.51
C GLY A 288 -9.12 14.02 7.81
N ILE A 289 -9.20 12.88 8.55
CA ILE A 289 -8.44 12.68 9.78
C ILE A 289 -7.10 12.03 9.47
N GLU A 290 -6.02 12.70 9.80
CA GLU A 290 -4.67 12.26 9.45
C GLU A 290 -4.00 11.36 10.48
N ARG A 291 -4.21 11.57 11.78
CA ARG A 291 -3.48 10.85 12.84
C ARG A 291 -4.34 10.46 14.03
N THR A 292 -4.22 9.20 14.43
CA THR A 292 -4.63 8.68 15.74
C THR A 292 -3.58 7.67 16.19
N LEU A 293 -3.49 7.38 17.50
CA LEU A 293 -2.62 6.32 18.07
C LEU A 293 -3.15 4.91 17.73
N ALA A 294 -3.38 4.64 16.44
CA ALA A 294 -4.16 3.49 15.97
C ALA A 294 -3.43 2.15 16.10
N GLY A 295 -2.10 2.11 16.03
CA GLY A 295 -1.34 0.85 16.00
C GLY A 295 -1.47 0.05 17.30
N SER A 296 -1.38 0.68 18.47
CA SER A 296 -1.53 0.01 19.76
C SER A 296 -2.95 -0.51 19.99
N ALA A 297 -3.96 0.27 19.58
CA ALA A 297 -5.36 -0.14 19.72
C ALA A 297 -5.71 -1.31 18.81
N PHE A 298 -5.19 -1.36 17.58
CA PHE A 298 -5.40 -2.49 16.66
C PHE A 298 -4.79 -3.78 17.22
N ASN A 299 -3.51 -3.75 17.62
CA ASN A 299 -2.85 -4.92 18.19
C ASN A 299 -3.58 -5.45 19.42
N MET A 300 -4.07 -4.55 20.30
CA MET A 300 -4.87 -4.94 21.47
C MET A 300 -6.15 -5.70 21.07
N ARG A 301 -6.85 -5.31 19.99
CA ARG A 301 -8.03 -6.04 19.48
C ARG A 301 -7.69 -7.44 18.98
N VAL A 302 -6.55 -7.57 18.30
CA VAL A 302 -6.03 -8.87 17.85
C VAL A 302 -5.74 -9.77 19.05
N ASP A 303 -5.10 -9.23 20.09
CA ASP A 303 -4.80 -9.98 21.32
C ASP A 303 -6.05 -10.35 22.10
N GLU A 304 -7.06 -9.48 22.16
CA GLU A 304 -8.38 -9.80 22.77
C GLU A 304 -9.07 -10.98 22.03
N ALA A 305 -9.01 -11.01 20.70
CA ALA A 305 -9.58 -12.10 19.91
C ALA A 305 -8.84 -13.43 20.13
N ARG A 306 -7.50 -13.40 20.20
CA ARG A 306 -6.69 -14.58 20.55
C ARG A 306 -6.91 -15.03 21.97
N SER A 307 -7.06 -14.10 22.92
CA SER A 307 -7.38 -14.41 24.31
C SER A 307 -8.74 -15.09 24.43
N ALA A 308 -9.74 -14.68 23.64
CA ALA A 308 -11.02 -15.36 23.56
C ALA A 308 -10.87 -16.81 23.08
N ALA A 309 -10.11 -17.04 22.00
CA ALA A 309 -9.85 -18.38 21.49
C ALA A 309 -9.15 -19.27 22.53
N TYR A 310 -8.15 -18.72 23.21
CA TYR A 310 -7.40 -19.43 24.24
C TYR A 310 -8.28 -19.82 25.44
N ALA A 311 -9.07 -18.86 25.94
CA ALA A 311 -9.99 -19.07 27.04
C ALA A 311 -11.10 -20.09 26.70
N LEU A 312 -11.68 -20.01 25.49
CA LEU A 312 -12.71 -20.95 25.03
C LEU A 312 -12.17 -22.38 24.95
N LYS A 313 -10.96 -22.58 24.42
CA LYS A 313 -10.31 -23.90 24.40
C LYS A 313 -10.07 -24.42 25.81
N ALA A 314 -9.59 -23.58 26.73
CA ALA A 314 -9.37 -23.95 28.12
C ALA A 314 -10.69 -24.34 28.83
N LEU A 315 -11.76 -23.57 28.67
CA LEU A 315 -13.09 -23.82 29.26
C LEU A 315 -13.73 -25.11 28.71
N ALA A 316 -13.44 -25.45 27.46
CA ALA A 316 -13.97 -26.65 26.80
C ALA A 316 -13.09 -27.90 27.00
N GLY A 317 -11.94 -27.78 27.68
CA GLY A 317 -10.97 -28.88 27.80
C GLY A 317 -10.29 -29.26 26.49
N LEU A 318 -10.26 -28.35 25.49
CA LEU A 318 -9.58 -28.57 24.22
C LEU A 318 -8.09 -28.30 24.35
N PRO A 319 -7.23 -29.02 23.60
CA PRO A 319 -5.81 -28.71 23.58
C PRO A 319 -5.57 -27.31 22.99
N TYR A 320 -4.66 -26.55 23.60
CA TYR A 320 -4.21 -25.27 23.13
C TYR A 320 -2.67 -25.20 23.11
N GLY A 321 -2.13 -24.53 22.07
CA GLY A 321 -0.69 -24.35 21.88
C GLY A 321 -0.19 -23.02 22.45
N LYS A 322 0.80 -22.44 21.78
CA LYS A 322 1.26 -21.09 22.12
C LYS A 322 0.15 -20.07 21.85
N PHE A 323 0.18 -18.96 22.59
CA PHE A 323 -0.81 -17.91 22.47
C PHE A 323 -0.97 -17.36 21.03
N ASN A 324 0.14 -17.12 20.34
CA ASN A 324 0.16 -16.62 18.98
C ASN A 324 -0.22 -17.66 17.90
N GLU A 325 -0.33 -18.94 18.27
CA GLU A 325 -0.74 -20.04 17.40
C GLU A 325 -2.18 -20.48 17.67
N THR A 326 -2.87 -19.88 18.67
CA THR A 326 -4.24 -20.21 19.04
C THR A 326 -5.21 -19.21 18.39
N ASN A 327 -6.13 -19.71 17.59
CA ASN A 327 -7.02 -18.90 16.76
C ASN A 327 -8.50 -19.28 16.97
N LEU A 328 -9.40 -18.33 16.77
CA LEU A 328 -10.85 -18.57 16.80
C LEU A 328 -11.30 -19.60 15.76
N ARG A 329 -10.59 -19.70 14.62
CA ARG A 329 -10.85 -20.72 13.59
C ARG A 329 -10.78 -22.16 14.11
N ASP A 330 -9.99 -22.39 15.15
CA ASP A 330 -9.80 -23.73 15.74
C ASP A 330 -10.75 -24.01 16.90
N VAL A 331 -11.71 -23.13 17.14
CA VAL A 331 -12.74 -23.28 18.17
C VAL A 331 -14.10 -23.45 17.48
N PRO A 332 -14.79 -24.58 17.67
CA PRO A 332 -16.15 -24.77 17.17
C PRO A 332 -17.11 -23.68 17.69
N ARG A 333 -18.03 -23.24 16.85
CA ARG A 333 -19.00 -22.18 17.21
C ARG A 333 -19.85 -22.56 18.43
N GLU A 334 -20.21 -23.83 18.54
CA GLU A 334 -21.00 -24.36 19.66
C GLU A 334 -20.32 -24.14 21.02
N ILE A 335 -18.96 -24.19 21.02
CA ILE A 335 -18.17 -23.91 22.22
C ILE A 335 -18.22 -22.42 22.55
N PHE A 336 -18.15 -21.56 21.55
CA PHE A 336 -18.34 -20.13 21.77
C PHE A 336 -19.73 -19.83 22.34
N GLU A 337 -20.79 -20.34 21.75
CA GLU A 337 -22.16 -20.12 22.22
C GLU A 337 -22.37 -20.65 23.65
N GLN A 338 -21.75 -21.78 23.99
CA GLN A 338 -21.83 -22.38 25.33
C GLN A 338 -21.09 -21.57 26.40
N TYR A 339 -19.97 -20.93 26.04
CA TYR A 339 -19.07 -20.34 27.04
C TYR A 339 -18.90 -18.81 26.88
N LYS A 340 -19.55 -18.15 25.93
CA LYS A 340 -19.38 -16.70 25.68
C LYS A 340 -19.64 -15.83 26.90
N ASP A 341 -20.61 -16.20 27.75
CA ASP A 341 -20.95 -15.45 28.96
C ASP A 341 -19.90 -15.61 30.09
N LYS A 342 -18.96 -16.55 29.95
CA LYS A 342 -17.82 -16.72 30.86
C LYS A 342 -16.58 -15.94 30.42
N LEU A 343 -16.59 -15.38 29.23
CA LEU A 343 -15.51 -14.55 28.72
C LEU A 343 -15.60 -13.10 29.26
N PRO A 344 -14.47 -12.40 29.42
CA PRO A 344 -14.50 -10.95 29.54
C PRO A 344 -15.29 -10.33 28.40
N LYS A 345 -16.07 -9.29 28.68
CA LYS A 345 -17.02 -8.69 27.73
C LYS A 345 -16.35 -8.28 26.40
N SER A 346 -15.14 -7.72 26.45
CA SER A 346 -14.40 -7.34 25.25
C SER A 346 -14.02 -8.56 24.41
N TRP A 347 -13.55 -9.65 25.04
CA TRP A 347 -13.17 -10.88 24.33
C TRP A 347 -14.37 -11.55 23.67
N ALA A 348 -15.50 -11.63 24.40
CA ALA A 348 -16.75 -12.15 23.84
C ALA A 348 -17.20 -11.35 22.60
N LYS A 349 -17.11 -10.03 22.63
CA LYS A 349 -17.43 -9.17 21.48
C LYS A 349 -16.50 -9.43 20.27
N ARG A 350 -15.17 -9.61 20.50
CA ARG A 350 -14.23 -9.92 19.40
C ARG A 350 -14.54 -11.27 18.77
N ALA A 351 -14.84 -12.27 19.59
CA ALA A 351 -15.26 -13.59 19.12
C ALA A 351 -16.60 -13.51 18.35
N GLU A 352 -17.61 -12.80 18.88
CA GLU A 352 -18.88 -12.55 18.18
C GLU A 352 -18.67 -11.89 16.81
N HIS A 353 -17.80 -10.87 16.72
CA HIS A 353 -17.44 -10.28 15.44
C HIS A 353 -16.90 -11.34 14.49
N TRP A 354 -15.93 -12.15 14.93
CA TRP A 354 -15.25 -13.13 14.11
C TRP A 354 -16.22 -14.21 13.57
N TYR A 355 -17.06 -14.81 14.44
CA TYR A 355 -18.00 -15.86 14.03
C TYR A 355 -19.07 -15.33 13.08
N THR A 356 -19.62 -14.15 13.38
CA THR A 356 -20.65 -13.54 12.52
C THR A 356 -20.06 -13.04 11.20
N GLU A 357 -18.80 -12.58 11.20
CA GLU A 357 -18.10 -12.16 9.97
C GLU A 357 -17.79 -13.35 9.09
N PHE A 358 -17.38 -14.47 9.67
CA PHE A 358 -17.14 -15.72 8.94
C PHE A 358 -18.39 -16.18 8.17
N ASP A 359 -19.56 -16.12 8.80
CA ASP A 359 -20.84 -16.42 8.13
C ASP A 359 -21.17 -15.40 7.04
N ARG A 360 -20.95 -14.10 7.31
CA ARG A 360 -21.22 -13.03 6.33
C ARG A 360 -20.37 -13.18 5.08
N VAL A 361 -19.11 -13.56 5.21
CA VAL A 361 -18.22 -13.80 4.06
C VAL A 361 -18.77 -14.91 3.16
N GLN A 362 -19.21 -16.03 3.74
CA GLN A 362 -19.75 -17.14 2.97
C GLN A 362 -21.06 -16.75 2.27
N LYS A 363 -21.99 -16.13 2.99
CA LYS A 363 -23.26 -15.63 2.42
C LYS A 363 -23.01 -14.56 1.35
N GLY A 364 -22.00 -13.71 1.54
CA GLY A 364 -21.60 -12.69 0.58
C GLY A 364 -21.06 -13.29 -0.71
N ALA A 365 -20.18 -14.27 -0.63
CA ALA A 365 -19.69 -14.98 -1.80
C ALA A 365 -20.84 -15.65 -2.60
N GLU A 366 -21.80 -16.25 -1.89
CA GLU A 366 -23.02 -16.82 -2.53
C GLU A 366 -23.89 -15.75 -3.19
N ALA A 367 -24.12 -14.60 -2.54
CA ALA A 367 -24.86 -13.49 -3.13
C ALA A 367 -24.17 -12.96 -4.39
N TRP A 368 -22.83 -12.83 -4.33
CA TRP A 368 -22.04 -12.40 -5.50
C TRP A 368 -22.15 -13.37 -6.69
N ARG A 369 -22.03 -14.69 -6.45
CA ARG A 369 -22.19 -15.71 -7.50
C ARG A 369 -23.56 -15.67 -8.19
N ARG A 370 -24.61 -15.28 -7.44
CA ARG A 370 -25.97 -15.12 -7.99
C ARG A 370 -26.20 -13.76 -8.66
N GLY A 371 -25.23 -12.84 -8.64
CA GLY A 371 -25.39 -11.49 -9.16
C GLY A 371 -26.23 -10.56 -8.29
N ASP A 372 -26.43 -10.91 -7.03
CA ASP A 372 -27.24 -10.15 -6.08
C ASP A 372 -26.35 -9.17 -5.28
N ILE A 373 -26.04 -8.03 -5.93
CA ILE A 373 -25.21 -7.00 -5.32
C ILE A 373 -25.90 -6.31 -4.13
N GLU A 374 -27.24 -6.26 -4.12
CA GLU A 374 -27.99 -5.66 -3.02
C GLU A 374 -27.89 -6.52 -1.74
N ALA A 375 -28.03 -7.85 -1.87
CA ALA A 375 -27.80 -8.75 -0.76
C ALA A 375 -26.35 -8.70 -0.28
N TYR A 376 -25.38 -8.65 -1.21
CA TYR A 376 -23.96 -8.51 -0.88
C TYR A 376 -23.69 -7.19 -0.14
N GLY A 377 -24.25 -6.09 -0.64
CA GLY A 377 -24.12 -4.76 -0.04
C GLY A 377 -24.72 -4.68 1.36
N LYS A 378 -25.90 -5.27 1.59
CA LYS A 378 -26.52 -5.37 2.91
C LYS A 378 -25.60 -6.07 3.91
N LEU A 379 -24.97 -7.17 3.52
CA LEU A 379 -23.99 -7.87 4.34
C LEU A 379 -22.74 -7.01 4.63
N SER A 380 -22.34 -6.15 3.69
CA SER A 380 -21.26 -5.17 3.92
C SER A 380 -21.64 -4.13 4.99
N PHE A 381 -22.86 -3.61 4.98
CA PHE A 381 -23.36 -2.75 6.06
C PHE A 381 -23.42 -3.49 7.40
N GLU A 382 -23.89 -4.73 7.43
CA GLU A 382 -23.89 -5.55 8.65
C GLU A 382 -22.46 -5.78 9.19
N SER A 383 -21.48 -5.98 8.31
CA SER A 383 -20.05 -6.06 8.66
C SER A 383 -19.55 -4.74 9.27
N GLY A 384 -19.91 -3.60 8.68
CA GLY A 384 -19.61 -2.27 9.21
C GLY A 384 -20.19 -2.08 10.61
N ARG A 385 -21.46 -2.44 10.81
CA ARG A 385 -22.13 -2.37 12.11
C ARG A 385 -21.42 -3.26 13.14
N SER A 386 -21.04 -4.49 12.79
CA SER A 386 -20.29 -5.38 13.68
C SER A 386 -18.91 -4.83 14.03
N SER A 387 -18.26 -4.12 13.10
CA SER A 387 -17.00 -3.42 13.37
C SER A 387 -17.17 -2.30 14.41
N ILE A 388 -18.29 -1.58 14.39
CA ILE A 388 -18.61 -0.52 15.37
C ILE A 388 -18.88 -1.10 16.76
N TYR A 389 -19.74 -2.11 16.86
CA TYR A 389 -20.29 -2.57 18.14
C TYR A 389 -19.56 -3.75 18.76
N ASN A 390 -18.99 -4.64 17.94
CA ASN A 390 -18.29 -5.83 18.39
C ASN A 390 -16.77 -5.70 18.32
N TRP A 391 -16.23 -5.19 17.21
CA TRP A 391 -14.79 -4.90 17.11
C TRP A 391 -14.41 -3.59 17.82
N GLU A 392 -15.39 -2.73 18.04
CA GLU A 392 -15.30 -1.43 18.74
C GLU A 392 -14.26 -0.49 18.07
N THR A 393 -14.38 -0.32 16.77
CA THR A 393 -13.64 0.67 15.98
C THR A 393 -14.57 1.78 15.48
N GLY A 394 -14.00 2.74 14.79
CA GLY A 394 -14.69 3.91 14.25
C GLY A 394 -14.49 5.14 15.11
N SER A 395 -13.79 6.15 14.54
CA SER A 395 -13.84 7.51 15.09
C SER A 395 -15.27 8.10 14.92
N PRO A 396 -15.61 9.17 15.63
CA PRO A 396 -16.91 9.85 15.43
C PRO A 396 -17.18 10.18 13.96
N GLU A 397 -16.16 10.60 13.23
CA GLU A 397 -16.22 10.99 11.83
C GLU A 397 -16.50 9.79 10.91
N LEU A 398 -15.80 8.66 11.12
CA LEU A 398 -16.05 7.43 10.36
C LEU A 398 -17.44 6.86 10.64
N LYS A 399 -17.90 6.90 11.90
CA LYS A 399 -19.25 6.48 12.27
C LYS A 399 -20.29 7.35 11.59
N LYS A 400 -20.09 8.67 11.56
CA LYS A 400 -21.01 9.58 10.87
C LYS A 400 -21.05 9.33 9.37
N LEU A 401 -19.89 9.07 8.71
CA LEU A 401 -19.88 8.66 7.31
C LEU A 401 -20.64 7.35 7.10
N TYR A 402 -20.45 6.37 7.97
CA TYR A 402 -21.19 5.11 7.91
C TYR A 402 -22.70 5.33 8.03
N ASP A 403 -23.17 6.14 9.00
CA ASP A 403 -24.58 6.44 9.18
C ASP A 403 -25.17 7.12 7.94
N ILE A 404 -24.48 8.13 7.38
CA ILE A 404 -24.92 8.81 6.16
C ILE A 404 -25.01 7.82 4.99
N MET A 405 -24.03 6.94 4.84
CA MET A 405 -24.04 5.92 3.76
C MET A 405 -25.25 4.98 3.88
N THR A 406 -25.64 4.58 5.09
CA THR A 406 -26.81 3.70 5.30
C THR A 406 -28.14 4.36 4.96
N GLU A 407 -28.20 5.69 4.94
CA GLU A 407 -29.38 6.51 4.66
C GLU A 407 -29.35 7.16 3.27
N THR A 408 -28.42 6.73 2.40
CA THR A 408 -28.24 7.34 1.07
C THR A 408 -28.66 6.38 -0.03
N ASP A 409 -29.66 6.78 -0.81
CA ASP A 409 -30.12 6.03 -1.98
C ASP A 409 -28.99 5.82 -2.99
N GLY A 410 -28.99 4.68 -3.67
CA GLY A 410 -27.97 4.30 -4.63
C GLY A 410 -26.70 3.69 -4.01
N ILE A 411 -26.59 3.61 -2.68
CA ILE A 411 -25.53 2.88 -2.01
C ILE A 411 -26.03 1.46 -1.68
N TYR A 412 -25.48 0.46 -2.35
CA TYR A 412 -25.79 -0.95 -2.11
C TYR A 412 -25.27 -1.43 -0.75
N GLY A 413 -24.10 -0.94 -0.32
CA GLY A 413 -23.48 -1.30 0.93
C GLY A 413 -22.16 -0.60 1.16
N GLY A 414 -21.68 -0.61 2.40
CA GLY A 414 -20.44 0.07 2.75
C GLY A 414 -20.03 -0.13 4.20
N ARG A 415 -18.79 0.25 4.48
CA ARG A 415 -18.20 0.14 5.82
C ARG A 415 -16.92 0.97 5.93
N PHE A 416 -16.29 0.99 7.12
CA PHE A 416 -14.91 1.46 7.26
C PHE A 416 -13.96 0.63 6.41
N SER A 417 -12.92 1.25 5.90
CA SER A 417 -11.83 0.56 5.24
C SER A 417 -10.57 0.54 6.13
N GLY A 418 -9.82 -0.57 6.11
CA GLY A 418 -8.64 -0.78 6.94
C GLY A 418 -8.96 -0.98 8.43
N ALA A 419 -8.07 -0.51 9.31
CA ALA A 419 -8.18 -0.71 10.76
C ALA A 419 -9.39 0.01 11.41
N GLY A 420 -10.02 0.96 10.73
CA GLY A 420 -11.23 1.63 11.18
C GLY A 420 -11.05 2.68 12.26
N PHE A 421 -9.83 3.14 12.56
CA PHE A 421 -9.60 4.21 13.54
C PHE A 421 -9.45 5.60 12.90
N LYS A 422 -9.11 5.65 11.60
CA LYS A 422 -8.94 6.85 10.78
C LYS A 422 -9.04 6.46 9.31
N GLY A 423 -8.90 7.43 8.42
CA GLY A 423 -8.81 7.22 6.98
C GLY A 423 -10.18 7.33 6.32
N CYS A 424 -10.71 6.24 5.79
CA CYS A 424 -11.88 6.30 4.92
C CYS A 424 -12.96 5.26 5.22
N CYS A 425 -14.14 5.52 4.68
CA CYS A 425 -15.17 4.53 4.41
C CYS A 425 -15.15 4.16 2.92
N MET A 426 -15.57 2.94 2.61
CA MET A 426 -15.81 2.46 1.26
C MET A 426 -17.29 2.13 1.06
N ALA A 427 -17.79 2.31 -0.15
CA ALA A 427 -19.13 1.91 -0.52
C ALA A 427 -19.17 1.30 -1.93
N LEU A 428 -20.05 0.34 -2.12
CA LEU A 428 -20.50 -0.12 -3.45
C LEU A 428 -21.70 0.71 -3.83
N ILE A 429 -21.64 1.42 -4.94
CA ILE A 429 -22.66 2.38 -5.37
C ILE A 429 -23.22 2.07 -6.75
N ASP A 430 -24.47 2.42 -6.98
CA ASP A 430 -25.07 2.46 -8.31
C ASP A 430 -24.50 3.68 -9.07
N PRO A 431 -23.88 3.47 -10.26
CA PRO A 431 -23.33 4.56 -11.06
C PRO A 431 -24.37 5.63 -11.45
N ALA A 432 -25.65 5.27 -11.53
CA ALA A 432 -26.71 6.21 -11.84
C ALA A 432 -26.95 7.28 -10.73
N TYR A 433 -26.52 6.98 -9.50
CA TYR A 433 -26.65 7.87 -8.35
C TYR A 433 -25.33 8.56 -7.96
N GLU A 434 -24.27 8.39 -8.74
CA GLU A 434 -22.91 8.82 -8.37
C GLU A 434 -22.85 10.27 -7.89
N ASP A 435 -23.40 11.22 -8.67
CA ASP A 435 -23.34 12.65 -8.32
C ASP A 435 -24.23 12.99 -7.13
N ALA A 436 -25.42 12.40 -7.03
CA ALA A 436 -26.33 12.58 -5.89
C ALA A 436 -25.71 12.06 -4.59
N ILE A 437 -25.01 10.91 -4.63
CA ILE A 437 -24.28 10.34 -3.50
C ILE A 437 -23.16 11.28 -3.08
N LYS A 438 -22.32 11.75 -4.01
CA LYS A 438 -21.22 12.68 -3.73
C LYS A 438 -21.74 13.94 -3.04
N GLU A 439 -22.80 14.54 -3.59
CA GLU A 439 -23.40 15.76 -3.06
C GLU A 439 -23.98 15.55 -1.66
N LYS A 440 -24.82 14.53 -1.48
CA LYS A 440 -25.48 14.25 -0.19
C LYS A 440 -24.46 13.94 0.90
N VAL A 441 -23.55 12.99 0.64
CA VAL A 441 -22.56 12.56 1.66
C VAL A 441 -21.65 13.73 2.03
N THR A 442 -21.17 14.52 1.05
CA THR A 442 -20.32 15.68 1.31
C THR A 442 -21.06 16.72 2.15
N ARG A 443 -22.28 17.10 1.75
CA ARG A 443 -23.08 18.12 2.45
C ARG A 443 -23.35 17.71 3.91
N GLU A 444 -23.82 16.49 4.13
CA GLU A 444 -24.21 16.04 5.48
C GLU A 444 -22.98 15.78 6.37
N TYR A 445 -21.88 15.31 5.78
CA TYR A 445 -20.63 15.09 6.52
C TYR A 445 -20.00 16.42 6.95
N LEU A 446 -19.85 17.38 6.04
CA LEU A 446 -19.29 18.70 6.35
C LEU A 446 -20.21 19.55 7.22
N ALA A 447 -21.53 19.35 7.18
CA ALA A 447 -22.44 19.94 8.15
C ALA A 447 -22.17 19.44 9.57
N ALA A 448 -21.82 18.15 9.74
CA ALA A 448 -21.46 17.58 11.04
C ALA A 448 -20.02 17.95 11.49
N PHE A 449 -19.10 18.12 10.54
CA PHE A 449 -17.66 18.38 10.80
C PHE A 449 -17.13 19.51 9.89
N PRO A 450 -17.56 20.78 10.08
CA PRO A 450 -17.15 21.88 9.21
C PRO A 450 -15.64 22.12 9.14
N HIS A 451 -14.91 21.79 10.22
CA HIS A 451 -13.45 21.95 10.31
C HIS A 451 -12.66 20.97 9.42
N LEU A 452 -13.34 20.01 8.78
CA LEU A 452 -12.75 19.06 7.83
C LEU A 452 -12.95 19.49 6.36
N GLU A 453 -13.53 20.65 6.12
CA GLU A 453 -13.56 21.25 4.78
C GLU A 453 -12.14 21.41 4.23
N GLY A 454 -11.93 21.03 2.97
CA GLY A 454 -10.60 20.98 2.34
C GLY A 454 -9.71 19.80 2.73
N LYS A 455 -10.12 18.98 3.71
CA LYS A 455 -9.43 17.72 4.10
C LYS A 455 -10.23 16.48 3.71
N TYR A 456 -11.55 16.56 3.79
CA TYR A 456 -12.47 15.53 3.31
C TYR A 456 -12.38 15.43 1.78
N SER A 457 -12.45 14.21 1.25
CA SER A 457 -12.50 13.99 -0.21
C SER A 457 -13.25 12.71 -0.56
N VAL A 458 -13.84 12.72 -1.78
CA VAL A 458 -14.54 11.57 -2.36
C VAL A 458 -13.85 11.16 -3.63
N HIS A 459 -13.60 9.85 -3.77
CA HIS A 459 -12.99 9.27 -4.96
C HIS A 459 -13.84 8.11 -5.46
N ILE A 460 -14.14 8.12 -6.76
CA ILE A 460 -14.84 7.02 -7.42
C ILE A 460 -13.82 6.15 -8.12
N CYS A 461 -13.89 4.87 -7.86
CA CYS A 461 -12.96 3.87 -8.32
C CYS A 461 -13.68 2.70 -8.98
N GLU A 462 -12.91 1.87 -9.68
CA GLU A 462 -13.33 0.59 -10.24
C GLU A 462 -12.43 -0.52 -9.67
N SER A 463 -12.89 -1.77 -9.80
CA SER A 463 -12.04 -2.92 -9.52
C SER A 463 -10.86 -2.98 -10.49
N ALA A 464 -9.73 -3.49 -10.02
CA ALA A 464 -8.49 -3.57 -10.77
C ALA A 464 -7.80 -4.93 -10.62
N ASP A 465 -6.79 -5.16 -11.47
CA ASP A 465 -5.84 -6.25 -11.29
C ASP A 465 -4.89 -5.94 -10.15
N GLY A 466 -4.28 -6.97 -9.58
CA GLY A 466 -3.23 -6.86 -8.57
C GLY A 466 -1.96 -6.19 -9.09
N VAL A 467 -0.89 -6.30 -8.31
CA VAL A 467 0.44 -5.73 -8.61
C VAL A 467 0.94 -6.08 -10.00
N LYS A 468 1.58 -5.11 -10.66
CA LYS A 468 2.16 -5.29 -12.00
C LYS A 468 3.44 -4.48 -12.20
N LEU A 469 4.35 -5.00 -13.02
CA LEU A 469 5.43 -4.24 -13.67
C LEU A 469 4.85 -3.62 -14.94
N ILE A 470 5.16 -2.34 -15.20
CA ILE A 470 4.65 -1.56 -16.34
C ILE A 470 5.74 -1.43 -17.39
#